data_be052c60c967aa0097fc6b270eecb1b9
#
_entry.id   be052c60c967aa0097fc6b270eecb1b9
#
_cell.length_a   1.000
_cell.length_b   1.000
_cell.length_c   1.000
_cell.angle_alpha   90.00
_cell.angle_beta   90.00
_cell.angle_gamma   90.00
#
_symmetry.space_group_name_H-M   'P 1'
#
loop_
_entity.id
_entity.type
_entity.pdbx_description
1 polymer ?
#
loop_
_entity_poly.entity_id
_entity_poly.type
_entity_poly.pdbx_seq_one_letter_code
_entity_poly.pdbx_strand_id
1 'polypeptide(L)'
;MNYMNYKKAVIFDMDGVLVDSESHQQKVIKDFFNNKTNYDVDKLKLNRFIGSSGELEVWKLVFEHYDLSDDELKKISEGLYGYMDKHKPEYKKILNDNAREIIKWLKEHNFKLGIASSSSDEEIGRMLTETGLTNYFDYVLSGKCFKQSKPCPDIYNAMVDMLEVEKEKCLIIEDSYYGIQATINANIDVVVLKDNKLGVNQTNGRIFINNLIEIKDL
;
A
#
# COMPACT_ATOMS: atom_id res chain seq x y z
N MET A 1 -4.26 18.00 -23.93
CA MET A 1 -3.94 16.65 -24.41
C MET A 1 -4.06 15.74 -23.20
N ASN A 2 -4.90 14.70 -23.27
CA ASN A 2 -5.12 13.84 -22.08
C ASN A 2 -3.83 13.07 -21.79
N TYR A 3 -3.33 13.15 -20.55
CA TYR A 3 -2.07 12.56 -20.10
C TYR A 3 -2.04 11.04 -20.29
N MET A 4 -3.18 10.37 -20.07
CA MET A 4 -3.31 8.93 -20.25
C MET A 4 -3.08 8.46 -21.68
N ASN A 5 -3.23 9.33 -22.70
CA ASN A 5 -2.99 8.96 -24.09
C ASN A 5 -1.53 8.54 -24.38
N TYR A 6 -0.58 9.01 -23.56
CA TYR A 6 0.83 8.65 -23.65
C TYR A 6 1.18 7.39 -22.87
N LYS A 7 0.34 6.99 -21.94
CA LYS A 7 0.58 5.84 -21.06
C LYS A 7 0.16 4.54 -21.74
N LYS A 8 0.86 3.46 -21.43
CA LYS A 8 0.60 2.10 -21.93
C LYS A 8 0.47 1.09 -20.81
N ALA A 9 0.96 1.41 -19.63
CA ALA A 9 0.87 0.55 -18.45
C ALA A 9 0.50 1.36 -17.21
N VAL A 10 -0.29 0.76 -16.33
CA VAL A 10 -0.61 1.27 -15.00
C VAL A 10 -0.22 0.23 -13.97
N ILE A 11 0.59 0.65 -13.01
CA ILE A 11 1.09 -0.18 -11.92
C ILE A 11 0.43 0.32 -10.63
N PHE A 12 -0.30 -0.54 -9.96
CA PHE A 12 -0.97 -0.20 -8.71
C PHE A 12 -0.17 -0.70 -7.51
N ASP A 13 -0.03 0.12 -6.49
CA ASP A 13 0.13 -0.42 -5.16
C ASP A 13 -1.17 -1.11 -4.72
N MET A 14 -1.11 -1.96 -3.70
CA MET A 14 -2.28 -2.68 -3.19
C MET A 14 -2.89 -1.98 -1.98
N ASP A 15 -2.08 -1.84 -0.93
CA ASP A 15 -2.53 -1.38 0.39
C ASP A 15 -2.71 0.14 0.39
N GLY A 16 -3.90 0.63 0.74
CA GLY A 16 -4.27 2.04 0.63
C GLY A 16 -4.71 2.46 -0.78
N VAL A 17 -4.31 1.75 -1.84
CA VAL A 17 -4.69 2.06 -3.24
C VAL A 17 -5.83 1.18 -3.73
N LEU A 18 -5.62 -0.12 -3.87
CA LEU A 18 -6.70 -1.03 -4.32
C LEU A 18 -7.66 -1.38 -3.18
N VAL A 19 -7.14 -1.50 -1.97
CA VAL A 19 -7.89 -1.87 -0.77
C VAL A 19 -7.56 -0.93 0.39
N ASP A 20 -8.56 -0.57 1.20
CA ASP A 20 -8.42 0.26 2.41
C ASP A 20 -7.96 -0.61 3.60
N SER A 21 -6.83 -1.30 3.41
CA SER A 21 -6.24 -2.18 4.42
C SER A 21 -5.67 -1.40 5.60
N GLU A 22 -5.19 -0.18 5.38
CA GLU A 22 -4.62 0.69 6.41
C GLU A 22 -5.68 1.06 7.47
N SER A 23 -6.89 1.45 7.06
CA SER A 23 -7.99 1.71 8.01
C SER A 23 -8.39 0.47 8.78
N HIS A 24 -8.39 -0.71 8.14
CA HIS A 24 -8.65 -1.98 8.82
C HIS A 24 -7.54 -2.29 9.85
N GLN A 25 -6.28 -2.17 9.46
CA GLN A 25 -5.13 -2.39 10.35
C GLN A 25 -5.18 -1.47 11.57
N GLN A 26 -5.43 -0.17 11.36
CA GLN A 26 -5.56 0.80 12.45
C GLN A 26 -6.66 0.39 13.44
N LYS A 27 -7.79 -0.11 12.96
CA LYS A 27 -8.86 -0.61 13.80
C LYS A 27 -8.41 -1.83 14.61
N VAL A 28 -7.79 -2.82 13.95
CA VAL A 28 -7.31 -4.05 14.62
C VAL A 28 -6.23 -3.73 15.65
N ILE A 29 -5.32 -2.80 15.35
CA ILE A 29 -4.29 -2.34 16.28
C ILE A 29 -4.93 -1.70 17.52
N LYS A 30 -5.88 -0.77 17.32
CA LYS A 30 -6.62 -0.14 18.42
C LYS A 30 -7.37 -1.17 19.26
N ASP A 31 -8.05 -2.13 18.63
CA ASP A 31 -8.77 -3.20 19.32
C ASP A 31 -7.82 -4.07 20.15
N PHE A 32 -6.63 -4.38 19.65
CA PHE A 32 -5.61 -5.11 20.40
C PHE A 32 -5.19 -4.33 21.64
N PHE A 33 -4.80 -3.08 21.51
CA PHE A 33 -4.34 -2.30 22.65
C PHE A 33 -5.44 -2.06 23.69
N ASN A 34 -6.67 -1.81 23.26
CA ASN A 34 -7.80 -1.62 24.17
C ASN A 34 -8.21 -2.89 24.93
N ASN A 35 -8.11 -4.07 24.29
CA ASN A 35 -8.69 -5.29 24.82
C ASN A 35 -7.67 -6.30 25.34
N LYS A 36 -6.41 -6.16 24.98
CA LYS A 36 -5.34 -7.14 25.29
C LYS A 36 -4.17 -6.55 26.06
N THR A 37 -4.13 -5.24 26.26
CA THR A 37 -3.05 -4.58 27.00
C THR A 37 -3.63 -3.56 27.98
N ASN A 38 -2.76 -3.01 28.84
CA ASN A 38 -3.08 -1.92 29.76
C ASN A 38 -2.53 -0.56 29.28
N TYR A 39 -2.07 -0.47 28.03
CA TYR A 39 -1.55 0.78 27.47
C TYR A 39 -2.71 1.67 27.05
N ASP A 40 -2.57 2.96 27.33
CA ASP A 40 -3.51 4.00 26.92
C ASP A 40 -3.33 4.28 25.42
N VAL A 41 -4.29 3.84 24.62
CA VAL A 41 -4.25 3.95 23.14
C VAL A 41 -4.09 5.38 22.66
N ASP A 42 -4.64 6.36 23.40
CA ASP A 42 -4.57 7.78 23.02
C ASP A 42 -3.15 8.37 23.20
N LYS A 43 -2.30 7.69 23.95
CA LYS A 43 -0.88 8.03 24.11
C LYS A 43 0.03 7.35 23.09
N LEU A 44 -0.48 6.38 22.33
CA LEU A 44 0.30 5.66 21.33
C LEU A 44 0.27 6.40 20.00
N LYS A 45 1.44 6.58 19.39
CA LYS A 45 1.55 7.18 18.05
C LYS A 45 1.34 6.13 16.96
N LEU A 46 0.15 5.52 16.90
CA LEU A 46 -0.15 4.41 16.01
C LEU A 46 0.00 4.72 14.52
N ASN A 47 -0.11 6.00 14.13
CA ASN A 47 0.14 6.45 12.76
C ASN A 47 1.58 6.21 12.29
N ARG A 48 2.52 5.94 13.21
CA ARG A 48 3.91 5.57 12.89
C ARG A 48 4.03 4.19 12.25
N PHE A 49 3.01 3.33 12.42
CA PHE A 49 2.99 2.02 11.76
C PHE A 49 2.66 2.09 10.27
N ILE A 50 2.02 3.18 9.80
CA ILE A 50 1.56 3.32 8.42
C ILE A 50 2.76 3.33 7.46
N GLY A 51 2.77 2.38 6.51
CA GLY A 51 3.84 2.24 5.53
C GLY A 51 5.18 1.78 6.11
N SER A 52 5.25 1.38 7.40
CA SER A 52 6.46 0.86 8.03
C SER A 52 6.56 -0.66 7.90
N SER A 53 7.79 -1.18 7.94
CA SER A 53 8.03 -2.64 7.98
C SER A 53 7.99 -3.21 9.42
N GLY A 54 7.63 -2.37 10.42
CA GLY A 54 7.50 -2.79 11.81
C GLY A 54 8.83 -3.01 12.53
N GLU A 55 9.90 -2.33 12.12
CA GLU A 55 11.20 -2.39 12.77
C GLU A 55 11.12 -1.86 14.22
N LEU A 56 12.05 -2.30 15.07
CA LEU A 56 12.11 -1.94 16.49
C LEU A 56 12.09 -0.42 16.71
N GLU A 57 12.75 0.33 15.84
CA GLU A 57 12.77 1.80 15.94
C GLU A 57 11.38 2.43 15.76
N VAL A 58 10.53 1.84 14.93
CA VAL A 58 9.14 2.29 14.79
C VAL A 58 8.36 2.02 16.08
N TRP A 59 8.58 0.86 16.73
CA TRP A 59 7.97 0.54 18.01
C TRP A 59 8.38 1.52 19.10
N LYS A 60 9.65 1.91 19.17
CA LYS A 60 10.13 2.95 20.09
C LYS A 60 9.43 4.29 19.89
N LEU A 61 9.18 4.67 18.62
CA LEU A 61 8.45 5.89 18.29
C LEU A 61 6.96 5.80 18.65
N VAL A 62 6.34 4.63 18.48
CA VAL A 62 4.93 4.41 18.87
C VAL A 62 4.77 4.53 20.38
N PHE A 63 5.73 4.01 21.15
CA PHE A 63 5.73 3.97 22.60
C PHE A 63 6.59 5.06 23.26
N GLU A 64 6.89 6.15 22.58
CA GLU A 64 7.81 7.19 23.07
C GLU A 64 7.45 7.79 24.45
N HIS A 65 6.18 7.64 24.88
CA HIS A 65 5.72 8.08 26.20
C HIS A 65 5.82 7.00 27.29
N TYR A 66 6.35 5.82 26.96
CA TYR A 66 6.53 4.71 27.86
C TYR A 66 8.00 4.32 27.95
N ASP A 67 8.49 4.04 29.15
CA ASP A 67 9.86 3.54 29.36
C ASP A 67 9.84 2.01 29.23
N LEU A 68 10.04 1.51 28.02
CA LEU A 68 10.02 0.08 27.69
C LEU A 68 11.37 -0.37 27.13
N SER A 69 11.83 -1.52 27.59
CA SER A 69 12.98 -2.21 27.03
C SER A 69 12.67 -2.80 25.65
N ASP A 70 13.73 -3.07 24.87
CA ASP A 70 13.62 -3.70 23.55
C ASP A 70 12.92 -5.08 23.64
N ASP A 71 13.13 -5.85 24.74
CA ASP A 71 12.47 -7.14 24.95
C ASP A 71 10.97 -7.01 25.22
N GLU A 72 10.55 -5.95 25.93
CA GLU A 72 9.13 -5.67 26.17
C GLU A 72 8.44 -5.25 24.86
N LEU A 73 9.05 -4.36 24.10
CA LEU A 73 8.55 -3.95 22.79
C LEU A 73 8.41 -5.16 21.84
N LYS A 74 9.39 -6.06 21.86
CA LYS A 74 9.35 -7.29 21.06
C LYS A 74 8.18 -8.19 21.44
N LYS A 75 7.93 -8.41 22.73
CA LYS A 75 6.78 -9.20 23.22
C LYS A 75 5.45 -8.57 22.81
N ILE A 76 5.33 -7.24 22.89
CA ILE A 76 4.12 -6.52 22.46
C ILE A 76 3.93 -6.71 20.95
N SER A 77 5.00 -6.58 20.16
CA SER A 77 4.93 -6.74 18.71
C SER A 77 4.51 -8.15 18.30
N GLU A 78 5.08 -9.19 18.92
CA GLU A 78 4.69 -10.58 18.69
C GLU A 78 3.21 -10.81 19.02
N GLY A 79 2.74 -10.23 20.14
CA GLY A 79 1.34 -10.27 20.53
C GLY A 79 0.40 -9.60 19.53
N LEU A 80 0.78 -8.40 19.04
CA LEU A 80 0.02 -7.67 18.03
C LEU A 80 -0.01 -8.43 16.70
N TYR A 81 1.12 -8.90 16.20
CA TYR A 81 1.15 -9.65 14.93
C TYR A 81 0.31 -10.94 15.00
N GLY A 82 0.40 -11.68 16.11
CA GLY A 82 -0.46 -12.85 16.34
C GLY A 82 -1.95 -12.49 16.44
N TYR A 83 -2.30 -11.30 16.90
CA TYR A 83 -3.66 -10.79 16.91
C TYR A 83 -4.12 -10.39 15.50
N MET A 84 -3.31 -9.66 14.75
CA MET A 84 -3.59 -9.25 13.36
C MET A 84 -3.78 -10.45 12.44
N ASP A 85 -2.98 -11.51 12.61
CA ASP A 85 -3.11 -12.74 11.81
C ASP A 85 -4.48 -13.41 11.99
N LYS A 86 -5.07 -13.31 13.18
CA LYS A 86 -6.43 -13.81 13.48
C LYS A 86 -7.55 -12.88 13.04
N HIS A 87 -7.22 -11.62 12.70
CA HIS A 87 -8.17 -10.58 12.34
C HIS A 87 -7.88 -10.01 10.95
N LYS A 88 -7.49 -10.89 10.02
CA LYS A 88 -7.23 -10.52 8.63
C LYS A 88 -8.46 -9.87 7.99
N PRO A 89 -8.28 -8.86 7.13
CA PRO A 89 -9.40 -8.21 6.46
C PRO A 89 -10.14 -9.17 5.51
N GLU A 90 -11.42 -8.95 5.34
CA GLU A 90 -12.17 -9.47 4.21
C GLU A 90 -12.00 -8.47 3.04
N TYR A 91 -11.10 -8.75 2.10
CA TYR A 91 -10.73 -7.80 1.05
C TYR A 91 -11.91 -7.31 0.21
N LYS A 92 -12.93 -8.15 0.03
CA LYS A 92 -14.15 -7.75 -0.69
C LYS A 92 -14.88 -6.58 0.00
N LYS A 93 -14.76 -6.46 1.34
CA LYS A 93 -15.42 -5.40 2.12
C LYS A 93 -14.62 -4.10 2.17
N ILE A 94 -13.33 -4.18 1.90
CA ILE A 94 -12.41 -3.05 1.95
C ILE A 94 -11.82 -2.69 0.60
N LEU A 95 -12.37 -3.23 -0.49
CA LEU A 95 -12.01 -2.81 -1.85
C LEU A 95 -12.35 -1.33 -2.01
N ASN A 96 -11.38 -0.52 -2.42
CA ASN A 96 -11.58 0.90 -2.60
C ASN A 96 -12.63 1.19 -3.68
N ASP A 97 -13.37 2.29 -3.47
CA ASP A 97 -14.40 2.73 -4.39
C ASP A 97 -13.83 2.89 -5.80
N ASN A 98 -14.58 2.39 -6.77
CA ASN A 98 -14.25 2.40 -8.20
C ASN A 98 -12.97 1.63 -8.61
N ALA A 99 -12.28 0.93 -7.70
CA ALA A 99 -11.11 0.13 -8.06
C ALA A 99 -11.44 -0.86 -9.19
N ARG A 100 -12.54 -1.60 -9.06
CA ARG A 100 -13.00 -2.54 -10.10
C ARG A 100 -13.36 -1.85 -11.41
N GLU A 101 -13.99 -0.68 -11.32
CA GLU A 101 -14.43 0.07 -12.51
C GLU A 101 -13.23 0.58 -13.30
N ILE A 102 -12.25 1.20 -12.62
CA ILE A 102 -11.06 1.73 -13.31
C ILE A 102 -10.21 0.62 -13.91
N ILE A 103 -10.04 -0.51 -13.19
CA ILE A 103 -9.28 -1.66 -13.70
C ILE A 103 -9.91 -2.20 -14.97
N LYS A 104 -11.25 -2.36 -15.03
CA LYS A 104 -11.96 -2.79 -16.23
C LYS A 104 -11.77 -1.80 -17.37
N TRP A 105 -11.97 -0.52 -17.08
CA TRP A 105 -11.81 0.54 -18.07
C TRP A 105 -10.39 0.54 -18.67
N LEU A 106 -9.37 0.41 -17.86
CA LEU A 106 -7.97 0.35 -18.33
C LEU A 106 -7.74 -0.85 -19.25
N LYS A 107 -8.25 -2.03 -18.88
CA LYS A 107 -8.14 -3.23 -19.75
C LYS A 107 -8.88 -3.07 -21.08
N GLU A 108 -10.09 -2.48 -21.06
CA GLU A 108 -10.87 -2.18 -22.27
C GLU A 108 -10.14 -1.19 -23.19
N HIS A 109 -9.27 -0.34 -22.61
CA HIS A 109 -8.42 0.62 -23.35
C HIS A 109 -7.00 0.08 -23.64
N ASN A 110 -6.79 -1.23 -23.52
CA ASN A 110 -5.55 -1.95 -23.85
C ASN A 110 -4.32 -1.53 -23.00
N PHE A 111 -4.52 -1.07 -21.76
CA PHE A 111 -3.41 -0.89 -20.84
C PHE A 111 -2.91 -2.23 -20.30
N LYS A 112 -1.59 -2.37 -20.18
CA LYS A 112 -0.98 -3.42 -19.35
C LYS A 112 -1.10 -3.03 -17.88
N LEU A 113 -1.47 -3.99 -17.02
CA LEU A 113 -1.68 -3.73 -15.59
C LEU A 113 -0.75 -4.56 -14.72
N GLY A 114 -0.14 -3.92 -13.75
CA GLY A 114 0.70 -4.56 -12.74
C GLY A 114 0.25 -4.24 -11.32
N ILE A 115 0.56 -5.16 -10.38
CA ILE A 115 0.52 -4.90 -8.93
C ILE A 115 1.95 -4.97 -8.39
N ALA A 116 2.37 -3.96 -7.65
CA ALA A 116 3.66 -3.90 -6.97
C ALA A 116 3.44 -3.50 -5.49
N SER A 117 3.30 -4.48 -4.60
CA SER A 117 2.94 -4.30 -3.19
C SER A 117 4.03 -4.76 -2.25
N SER A 118 4.13 -4.16 -1.07
CA SER A 118 4.99 -4.63 0.04
C SER A 118 4.43 -5.86 0.76
N SER A 119 3.19 -6.23 0.49
CA SER A 119 2.51 -7.41 1.03
C SER A 119 3.08 -8.72 0.48
N SER A 120 2.84 -9.84 1.15
CA SER A 120 3.27 -11.16 0.70
C SER A 120 2.48 -11.65 -0.52
N ASP A 121 3.06 -12.59 -1.28
CA ASP A 121 2.38 -13.24 -2.41
C ASP A 121 1.05 -13.88 -2.00
N GLU A 122 0.98 -14.45 -0.78
CA GLU A 122 -0.25 -15.03 -0.22
C GLU A 122 -1.33 -13.96 -0.02
N GLU A 123 -0.97 -12.81 0.56
CA GLU A 123 -1.92 -11.72 0.82
C GLU A 123 -2.42 -11.10 -0.48
N ILE A 124 -1.53 -10.85 -1.45
CA ILE A 124 -1.91 -10.34 -2.76
C ILE A 124 -2.82 -11.35 -3.49
N GLY A 125 -2.46 -12.62 -3.49
CA GLY A 125 -3.27 -13.70 -4.10
C GLY A 125 -4.65 -13.82 -3.47
N ARG A 126 -4.74 -13.70 -2.13
CA ARG A 126 -6.01 -13.69 -1.40
C ARG A 126 -6.85 -12.47 -1.77
N MET A 127 -6.25 -11.28 -1.82
CA MET A 127 -6.93 -10.05 -2.23
C MET A 127 -7.52 -10.19 -3.64
N LEU A 128 -6.72 -10.64 -4.59
CA LEU A 128 -7.16 -10.83 -5.97
C LEU A 128 -8.31 -11.82 -6.08
N THR A 129 -8.25 -12.93 -5.36
CA THR A 129 -9.29 -13.98 -5.35
C THR A 129 -10.58 -13.47 -4.71
N GLU A 130 -10.52 -12.90 -3.52
CA GLU A 130 -11.70 -12.41 -2.79
C GLU A 130 -12.39 -11.26 -3.53
N THR A 131 -11.63 -10.40 -4.21
CA THR A 131 -12.18 -9.29 -4.98
C THR A 131 -12.54 -9.67 -6.41
N GLY A 132 -12.17 -10.86 -6.90
CA GLY A 132 -12.40 -11.31 -8.27
C GLY A 132 -11.61 -10.50 -9.31
N LEU A 133 -10.43 -10.01 -8.94
CA LEU A 133 -9.56 -9.20 -9.80
C LEU A 133 -8.41 -9.99 -10.44
N THR A 134 -8.28 -11.29 -10.16
CA THR A 134 -7.16 -12.15 -10.59
C THR A 134 -6.83 -12.05 -12.08
N ASN A 135 -7.84 -11.99 -12.95
CA ASN A 135 -7.64 -12.07 -14.39
C ASN A 135 -7.41 -10.70 -15.07
N TYR A 136 -7.31 -9.63 -14.30
CA TYR A 136 -7.14 -8.29 -14.85
C TYR A 136 -5.69 -7.84 -14.92
N PHE A 137 -4.82 -8.40 -14.08
CA PHE A 137 -3.43 -8.00 -13.99
C PHE A 137 -2.54 -8.91 -14.82
N ASP A 138 -1.66 -8.30 -15.60
CA ASP A 138 -0.70 -9.02 -16.44
C ASP A 138 0.46 -9.57 -15.58
N TYR A 139 0.88 -8.82 -14.54
CA TYR A 139 1.91 -9.23 -13.59
C TYR A 139 1.61 -8.75 -12.16
N VAL A 140 2.12 -9.49 -11.20
CA VAL A 140 2.01 -9.22 -9.77
C VAL A 140 3.38 -9.43 -9.12
N LEU A 141 3.84 -8.46 -8.34
CA LEU A 141 5.10 -8.53 -7.60
C LEU A 141 4.89 -8.24 -6.12
N SER A 142 5.43 -9.11 -5.29
CA SER A 142 5.58 -8.92 -3.85
C SER A 142 6.93 -8.28 -3.54
N GLY A 143 6.93 -7.25 -2.70
CA GLY A 143 8.14 -6.63 -2.17
C GLY A 143 8.98 -7.60 -1.33
N LYS A 144 8.40 -8.71 -0.83
CA LYS A 144 9.12 -9.76 -0.09
C LYS A 144 10.15 -10.51 -0.94
N CYS A 145 10.03 -10.42 -2.28
CA CYS A 145 11.01 -11.02 -3.21
C CYS A 145 12.28 -10.15 -3.38
N PHE A 146 12.31 -8.93 -2.83
CA PHE A 146 13.41 -7.99 -2.98
C PHE A 146 14.21 -7.86 -1.68
N LYS A 147 15.51 -7.57 -1.82
CA LYS A 147 16.39 -7.37 -0.64
C LYS A 147 16.06 -6.11 0.15
N GLN A 148 15.56 -5.09 -0.54
CA GLN A 148 15.19 -3.81 0.04
C GLN A 148 13.74 -3.48 -0.33
N SER A 149 12.98 -3.07 0.67
CA SER A 149 11.63 -2.57 0.50
C SER A 149 11.61 -1.14 -0.05
N LYS A 150 10.43 -0.63 -0.44
CA LYS A 150 10.22 0.80 -0.70
C LYS A 150 10.81 1.61 0.47
N PRO A 151 11.60 2.66 0.24
CA PRO A 151 11.69 3.47 -0.97
C PRO A 151 12.72 3.01 -2.02
N CYS A 152 13.27 1.78 -1.92
CA CYS A 152 14.09 1.23 -2.99
C CYS A 152 13.23 1.06 -4.25
N PRO A 153 13.74 1.47 -5.45
CA PRO A 153 12.96 1.45 -6.68
C PRO A 153 12.83 0.07 -7.33
N ASP A 154 13.48 -0.95 -6.77
CA ASP A 154 13.69 -2.25 -7.42
C ASP A 154 12.39 -2.93 -7.84
N ILE A 155 11.36 -2.88 -7.00
CA ILE A 155 10.06 -3.50 -7.31
C ILE A 155 9.39 -2.84 -8.53
N TYR A 156 9.49 -1.52 -8.66
CA TYR A 156 8.91 -0.78 -9.80
C TYR A 156 9.73 -0.97 -11.07
N ASN A 157 11.06 -0.98 -10.97
CA ASN A 157 11.94 -1.28 -12.11
C ASN A 157 11.65 -2.69 -12.64
N ALA A 158 11.59 -3.70 -11.76
CA ALA A 158 11.27 -5.06 -12.14
C ALA A 158 9.87 -5.19 -12.78
N MET A 159 8.87 -4.47 -12.26
CA MET A 159 7.53 -4.47 -12.84
C MET A 159 7.51 -3.87 -14.25
N VAL A 160 8.23 -2.78 -14.48
CA VAL A 160 8.38 -2.16 -15.81
C VAL A 160 9.01 -3.14 -16.79
N ASP A 161 10.08 -3.82 -16.38
CA ASP A 161 10.76 -4.82 -17.21
C ASP A 161 9.82 -5.99 -17.57
N MET A 162 9.03 -6.49 -16.60
CA MET A 162 8.06 -7.57 -16.84
C MET A 162 6.92 -7.13 -17.76
N LEU A 163 6.46 -5.89 -17.63
CA LEU A 163 5.42 -5.33 -18.50
C LEU A 163 5.93 -5.04 -19.90
N GLU A 164 7.25 -5.02 -20.12
CA GLU A 164 7.90 -4.67 -21.41
C GLU A 164 7.39 -3.34 -21.96
N VAL A 165 7.36 -2.31 -21.10
CA VAL A 165 6.92 -0.95 -21.42
C VAL A 165 8.00 0.04 -20.97
N GLU A 166 8.27 1.05 -21.77
CA GLU A 166 9.21 2.13 -21.41
C GLU A 166 8.70 2.88 -20.16
N LYS A 167 9.62 3.29 -19.27
CA LYS A 167 9.29 3.96 -18.00
C LYS A 167 8.37 5.17 -18.19
N GLU A 168 8.63 5.98 -19.18
CA GLU A 168 7.87 7.19 -19.51
C GLU A 168 6.42 6.89 -19.91
N LYS A 169 6.16 5.66 -20.35
CA LYS A 169 4.83 5.18 -20.72
C LYS A 169 4.14 4.41 -19.58
N CYS A 170 4.80 4.26 -18.45
CA CYS A 170 4.23 3.70 -17.23
C CYS A 170 3.66 4.80 -16.33
N LEU A 171 2.63 4.45 -15.59
CA LEU A 171 2.05 5.27 -14.54
C LEU A 171 1.90 4.41 -13.29
N ILE A 172 2.35 4.92 -12.15
CA ILE A 172 2.18 4.25 -10.87
C ILE A 172 1.09 4.96 -10.08
N ILE A 173 0.23 4.18 -9.40
CA ILE A 173 -0.75 4.69 -8.46
C ILE A 173 -0.30 4.28 -7.06
N GLU A 174 -0.12 5.26 -6.19
CA GLU A 174 0.43 5.12 -4.84
C GLU A 174 -0.29 6.03 -3.84
N ASP A 175 -0.19 5.72 -2.55
CA ASP A 175 -0.74 6.53 -1.47
C ASP A 175 0.27 6.81 -0.36
N SER A 176 1.31 5.98 -0.21
CA SER A 176 2.26 6.00 0.89
C SER A 176 3.49 6.88 0.60
N TYR A 177 4.09 7.44 1.68
CA TYR A 177 5.35 8.18 1.57
C TYR A 177 6.47 7.35 0.93
N TYR A 178 6.66 6.13 1.41
CA TYR A 178 7.75 5.26 0.93
C TYR A 178 7.52 4.79 -0.50
N GLY A 179 6.27 4.52 -0.86
CA GLY A 179 5.91 4.16 -2.22
C GLY A 179 6.11 5.30 -3.20
N ILE A 180 5.65 6.51 -2.88
CA ILE A 180 5.88 7.72 -3.68
C ILE A 180 7.40 7.95 -3.88
N GLN A 181 8.19 7.82 -2.81
CA GLN A 181 9.63 7.98 -2.92
C GLN A 181 10.27 6.90 -3.80
N ALA A 182 9.78 5.65 -3.76
CA ALA A 182 10.26 4.58 -4.63
C ALA A 182 9.99 4.88 -6.11
N THR A 183 8.82 5.48 -6.44
CA THR A 183 8.52 5.88 -7.82
C THR A 183 9.45 6.99 -8.32
N ILE A 184 9.74 7.97 -7.45
CA ILE A 184 10.69 9.06 -7.77
C ILE A 184 12.09 8.47 -8.02
N ASN A 185 12.53 7.55 -7.15
CA ASN A 185 13.84 6.90 -7.30
C ASN A 185 13.91 6.00 -8.55
N ALA A 186 12.78 5.44 -8.99
CA ALA A 186 12.67 4.69 -10.23
C ALA A 186 12.62 5.59 -11.49
N ASN A 187 12.40 6.91 -11.30
CA ASN A 187 12.13 7.87 -12.37
C ASN A 187 10.93 7.46 -13.24
N ILE A 188 9.81 7.14 -12.56
CA ILE A 188 8.54 6.78 -13.18
C ILE A 188 7.46 7.74 -12.66
N ASP A 189 6.54 8.12 -13.53
CA ASP A 189 5.44 9.01 -13.16
C ASP A 189 4.52 8.37 -12.12
N VAL A 190 4.09 9.16 -11.14
CA VAL A 190 3.19 8.74 -10.05
C VAL A 190 1.97 9.65 -9.95
N VAL A 191 0.82 9.01 -9.79
CA VAL A 191 -0.42 9.62 -9.34
C VAL A 191 -0.68 9.16 -7.91
N VAL A 192 -0.90 10.13 -7.04
CA VAL A 192 -1.10 9.87 -5.61
C VAL A 192 -2.59 9.85 -5.30
N LEU A 193 -3.08 8.73 -4.80
CA LEU A 193 -4.39 8.64 -4.17
C LEU A 193 -4.29 9.31 -2.80
N LYS A 194 -5.04 10.39 -2.60
CA LYS A 194 -4.98 11.16 -1.36
C LYS A 194 -5.48 10.35 -0.17
N ASP A 195 -4.64 10.30 0.86
CA ASP A 195 -5.10 9.91 2.18
C ASP A 195 -5.88 11.07 2.84
N ASN A 196 -7.16 10.82 3.11
CA ASN A 196 -8.04 11.74 3.82
C ASN A 196 -8.39 11.25 5.23
N LYS A 197 -7.79 10.14 5.70
CA LYS A 197 -8.21 9.45 6.92
C LYS A 197 -7.11 9.34 7.98
N LEU A 198 -5.89 9.06 7.57
CA LEU A 198 -4.82 8.61 8.47
C LEU A 198 -3.68 9.60 8.63
N GLY A 199 -3.67 10.68 7.85
CA GLY A 199 -2.65 11.73 7.92
C GLY A 199 -1.29 11.28 7.36
N VAL A 200 -1.31 10.47 6.31
CA VAL A 200 -0.09 10.02 5.63
C VAL A 200 0.64 11.21 4.99
N ASN A 201 1.96 11.24 5.15
CA ASN A 201 2.77 12.26 4.49
C ASN A 201 2.90 11.96 2.99
N GLN A 202 2.28 12.78 2.16
CA GLN A 202 2.28 12.66 0.70
C GLN A 202 2.95 13.86 0.00
N THR A 203 3.82 14.59 0.69
CA THR A 203 4.38 15.88 0.22
C THR A 203 5.16 15.81 -1.09
N ASN A 204 5.69 14.65 -1.47
CA ASN A 204 6.46 14.44 -2.69
C ASN A 204 5.60 14.12 -3.92
N GLY A 205 4.29 13.97 -3.75
CA GLY A 205 3.36 13.77 -4.87
C GLY A 205 3.24 15.02 -5.76
N ARG A 206 3.03 14.81 -7.06
CA ARG A 206 2.83 15.91 -8.03
C ARG A 206 1.42 15.93 -8.60
N ILE A 207 0.84 14.77 -8.87
CA ILE A 207 -0.52 14.60 -9.36
C ILE A 207 -1.30 13.88 -8.28
N PHE A 208 -2.41 14.47 -7.86
CA PHE A 208 -3.26 13.91 -6.80
C PHE A 208 -4.65 13.65 -7.31
N ILE A 209 -5.21 12.51 -6.91
CA ILE A 209 -6.61 12.14 -7.11
C ILE A 209 -7.25 11.84 -5.76
N ASN A 210 -8.54 12.07 -5.63
CA ASN A 210 -9.31 11.72 -4.43
C ASN A 210 -9.99 10.35 -4.58
N ASN A 211 -10.15 9.89 -5.84
CA ASN A 211 -10.77 8.62 -6.17
C ASN A 211 -10.11 8.03 -7.42
N LEU A 212 -10.00 6.71 -7.47
CA LEU A 212 -9.39 5.99 -8.59
C LEU A 212 -10.05 6.26 -9.94
N ILE A 213 -11.33 6.59 -9.98
CA ILE A 213 -12.04 6.88 -11.24
C ILE A 213 -11.49 8.11 -11.95
N GLU A 214 -10.89 9.06 -11.21
CA GLU A 214 -10.30 10.28 -11.76
C GLU A 214 -9.10 10.01 -12.68
N ILE A 215 -8.55 8.78 -12.67
CA ILE A 215 -7.50 8.35 -13.62
C ILE A 215 -7.97 8.51 -15.06
N LYS A 216 -9.27 8.36 -15.34
CA LYS A 216 -9.86 8.52 -16.69
C LYS A 216 -9.71 9.94 -17.24
N ASP A 217 -9.62 10.92 -16.35
CA ASP A 217 -9.64 12.35 -16.68
C ASP A 217 -8.24 12.97 -16.80
N LEU A 218 -7.18 12.19 -16.51
CA LEU A 218 -5.78 12.60 -16.61
C LEU A 218 -5.23 12.64 -18.09
#